data_73a9b035be197dc388239799ac40ddd6
#
_entry.id   73a9b035be197dc388239799ac40ddd6
#
_cell.length_a   1.000
_cell.length_b   1.000
_cell.length_c   1.000
_cell.angle_alpha   90.00
_cell.angle_beta   90.00
_cell.angle_gamma   90.00
#
_symmetry.space_group_name_H-M   'P 1'
#
loop_
_entity.id
_entity.type
_entity.pdbx_description
1 polymer ?
#
loop_
_entity_poly.entity_id
_entity_poly.type
_entity_poly.pdbx_seq_one_letter_code
_entity_poly.pdbx_strand_id
1 'polypeptide(L)'
;TLKAFYGVLKSADAYLRFVFLTGVTKFSQVSVFSDLNQLNDISLDYSYATLCGITREELKSTFEPEIEVFGHKNHQTPEEVVTAMERNYDGYHFHPDGAGVFNPFSVLNAFSKLELGSYWFQTGTPTFLVELLQKSEYDLRTLLNGIEAPASSFAEYRMDANNPVPL
;
A
#
# COMPACT_ATOMS: atom_id res chain seq x y z
N THR A 1 1.25 10.31 24.35
CA THR A 1 1.90 9.27 23.52
C THR A 1 0.87 8.51 22.70
N LEU A 2 1.25 7.96 21.53
CA LEU A 2 0.36 7.17 20.65
C LEU A 2 -0.26 5.97 21.40
N LYS A 3 0.48 5.33 22.29
CA LYS A 3 -0.01 4.22 23.12
C LYS A 3 -1.25 4.62 23.92
N ALA A 4 -1.25 5.79 24.56
CA ALA A 4 -2.40 6.26 25.33
C ALA A 4 -3.61 6.53 24.42
N PHE A 5 -3.40 7.08 23.22
CA PHE A 5 -4.46 7.31 22.25
C PHE A 5 -5.12 6.00 21.80
N TYR A 6 -4.34 5.02 21.39
CA TYR A 6 -4.88 3.73 20.95
C TYR A 6 -5.45 2.89 22.11
N GLY A 7 -4.91 3.04 23.34
CA GLY A 7 -5.45 2.38 24.52
C GLY A 7 -6.89 2.78 24.85
N VAL A 8 -7.33 3.98 24.42
CA VAL A 8 -8.72 4.41 24.56
C VAL A 8 -9.69 3.53 23.77
N LEU A 9 -9.28 2.99 22.60
CA LEU A 9 -10.12 2.11 21.80
C LEU A 9 -10.55 0.87 22.57
N LYS A 10 -9.68 0.32 23.41
CA LYS A 10 -10.01 -0.85 24.25
C LYS A 10 -11.01 -0.49 25.36
N SER A 11 -10.83 0.66 26.00
CA SER A 11 -11.76 1.10 27.06
C SER A 11 -13.10 1.57 26.51
N ALA A 12 -13.15 1.99 25.25
CA ALA A 12 -14.35 2.43 24.56
C ALA A 12 -15.09 1.30 23.80
N ASP A 13 -14.64 0.06 23.89
CA ASP A 13 -15.13 -1.08 23.12
C ASP A 13 -16.66 -1.24 23.19
N ALA A 14 -17.26 -1.03 24.38
CA ALA A 14 -18.72 -1.08 24.57
C ALA A 14 -19.49 -0.02 23.75
N TYR A 15 -18.86 1.03 23.30
CA TYR A 15 -19.45 2.13 22.54
C TYR A 15 -19.09 2.09 21.05
N LEU A 16 -18.14 1.24 20.64
CA LEU A 16 -17.66 1.14 19.29
C LEU A 16 -18.36 -0.01 18.55
N ARG A 17 -18.99 0.31 17.44
CA ARG A 17 -19.62 -0.70 16.59
C ARG A 17 -18.61 -1.37 15.65
N PHE A 18 -17.62 -0.63 15.21
CA PHE A 18 -16.61 -1.10 14.29
C PHE A 18 -15.35 -0.24 14.41
N VAL A 19 -14.18 -0.86 14.32
CA VAL A 19 -12.88 -0.18 14.29
C VAL A 19 -12.07 -0.76 13.15
N PHE A 20 -11.58 0.10 12.27
CA PHE A 20 -10.67 -0.26 11.20
C PHE A 20 -9.41 0.60 11.30
N LEU A 21 -8.26 -0.05 11.45
CA LEU A 21 -6.97 0.60 11.51
C LEU A 21 -6.20 0.28 10.23
N THR A 22 -5.74 1.32 9.55
CA THR A 22 -4.92 1.19 8.35
C THR A 22 -3.72 2.12 8.42
N GLY A 23 -2.68 1.83 7.66
CA GLY A 23 -1.46 2.64 7.60
C GLY A 23 -0.58 2.23 6.43
N VAL A 24 0.47 3.00 6.20
CA VAL A 24 1.42 2.78 5.09
C VAL A 24 2.31 1.56 5.34
N THR A 25 2.60 1.27 6.60
CA THR A 25 3.50 0.19 7.01
C THR A 25 2.93 -0.52 8.23
N LYS A 26 3.05 -1.84 8.25
CA LYS A 26 2.68 -2.64 9.42
C LYS A 26 3.72 -2.47 10.53
N PHE A 27 3.34 -1.84 11.61
CA PHE A 27 4.16 -1.71 12.83
C PHE A 27 3.81 -2.83 13.81
N SER A 28 4.20 -4.06 13.51
CA SER A 28 3.75 -5.24 14.25
C SER A 28 4.24 -5.35 15.68
N GLN A 29 5.27 -4.60 16.06
CA GLN A 29 5.87 -4.71 17.39
C GLN A 29 6.13 -3.39 18.10
N VAL A 30 5.48 -2.33 17.70
CA VAL A 30 5.49 -1.14 18.52
C VAL A 30 4.60 -1.42 19.74
N SER A 31 5.13 -1.22 20.93
CA SER A 31 4.40 -1.36 22.21
C SER A 31 3.06 -0.60 22.28
N VAL A 32 2.79 0.22 21.28
CA VAL A 32 1.54 0.95 21.06
C VAL A 32 0.35 0.01 20.85
N PHE A 33 0.53 -1.12 20.16
CA PHE A 33 -0.55 -2.05 19.85
C PHE A 33 -0.57 -3.29 20.75
N SER A 34 0.39 -3.44 21.67
CA SER A 34 0.46 -4.60 22.56
C SER A 34 -0.80 -4.77 23.43
N ASP A 35 -1.53 -3.69 23.66
CA ASP A 35 -2.73 -3.67 24.48
C ASP A 35 -4.02 -3.87 23.64
N LEU A 36 -3.92 -3.91 22.31
CA LEU A 36 -5.04 -4.08 21.37
C LEU A 36 -5.14 -5.53 20.86
N ASN A 37 -5.25 -6.46 21.79
CA ASN A 37 -5.35 -7.89 21.49
C ASN A 37 -6.71 -8.33 20.89
N GLN A 38 -7.69 -7.42 20.82
CA GLN A 38 -9.00 -7.65 20.19
C GLN A 38 -9.00 -7.40 18.66
N LEU A 39 -7.93 -6.84 18.10
CA LEU A 39 -7.85 -6.58 16.67
C LEU A 39 -7.53 -7.87 15.90
N ASN A 40 -8.26 -8.08 14.79
CA ASN A 40 -7.92 -9.10 13.80
C ASN A 40 -7.00 -8.50 12.74
N ASP A 41 -5.81 -9.05 12.59
CA ASP A 41 -4.86 -8.60 11.56
C ASP A 41 -5.23 -9.25 10.21
N ILE A 42 -5.72 -8.44 9.29
CA ILE A 42 -6.14 -8.84 7.96
C ILE A 42 -5.16 -8.40 6.86
N SER A 43 -3.97 -7.92 7.22
CA SER A 43 -3.03 -7.29 6.30
C SER A 43 -2.60 -8.18 5.13
N LEU A 44 -2.50 -9.50 5.37
CA LEU A 44 -2.10 -10.49 4.37
C LEU A 44 -3.13 -11.61 4.22
N ASP A 45 -4.38 -11.38 4.62
CA ASP A 45 -5.46 -12.33 4.48
C ASP A 45 -6.01 -12.27 3.05
N TYR A 46 -6.10 -13.43 2.39
CA TYR A 46 -6.61 -13.56 1.03
C TYR A 46 -8.01 -12.94 0.84
N SER A 47 -8.88 -13.11 1.84
CA SER A 47 -10.27 -12.60 1.79
C SER A 47 -10.34 -11.07 1.73
N TYR A 48 -9.26 -10.37 2.08
CA TYR A 48 -9.16 -8.91 2.11
C TYR A 48 -8.08 -8.35 1.18
N ALA A 49 -7.54 -9.20 0.30
CA ALA A 49 -6.41 -8.83 -0.55
C ALA A 49 -6.68 -7.64 -1.48
N THR A 50 -7.95 -7.35 -1.79
CA THR A 50 -8.34 -6.22 -2.66
C THR A 50 -8.89 -5.01 -1.90
N LEU A 51 -9.00 -5.09 -0.56
CA LEU A 51 -9.70 -4.09 0.25
C LEU A 51 -9.09 -2.68 0.15
N CYS A 52 -7.77 -2.59 0.03
CA CYS A 52 -7.06 -1.30 0.05
C CYS A 52 -6.58 -0.85 -1.34
N GLY A 53 -7.14 -1.40 -2.41
CA GLY A 53 -6.77 -1.06 -3.77
C GLY A 53 -7.96 -1.05 -4.71
N ILE A 54 -7.72 -0.82 -5.99
CA ILE A 54 -8.70 -0.91 -7.07
C ILE A 54 -8.30 -2.10 -7.92
N THR A 55 -9.20 -3.07 -8.11
CA THR A 55 -8.95 -4.19 -9.01
C THR A 55 -9.05 -3.75 -10.48
N ARG A 56 -8.54 -4.57 -11.40
CA ARG A 56 -8.65 -4.31 -12.85
C ARG A 56 -10.11 -4.23 -13.29
N GLU A 57 -10.95 -5.11 -12.77
CA GLU A 57 -12.39 -5.15 -13.06
C GLU A 57 -13.09 -3.90 -12.56
N GLU A 58 -12.79 -3.46 -11.34
CA GLU A 58 -13.32 -2.22 -10.78
C GLU A 58 -12.84 -0.99 -11.55
N LEU A 59 -11.56 -0.96 -11.96
CA LEU A 59 -11.04 0.12 -12.79
C LEU A 59 -11.84 0.25 -14.09
N LYS A 60 -12.04 -0.85 -14.81
CA LYS A 60 -12.78 -0.87 -16.07
C LYS A 60 -14.26 -0.52 -15.91
N SER A 61 -14.91 -1.05 -14.89
CA SER A 61 -16.36 -0.90 -14.70
C SER A 61 -16.75 0.44 -14.07
N THR A 62 -15.93 0.94 -13.15
CA THR A 62 -16.25 2.15 -12.39
C THR A 62 -15.75 3.42 -13.07
N PHE A 63 -14.59 3.34 -13.75
CA PHE A 63 -13.91 4.48 -14.36
C PHE A 63 -13.96 4.47 -15.89
N GLU A 64 -14.95 3.80 -16.47
CA GLU A 64 -15.13 3.77 -17.94
C GLU A 64 -15.14 5.18 -18.55
N PRO A 65 -15.90 6.17 -18.04
CA PRO A 65 -15.92 7.52 -18.58
C PRO A 65 -14.57 8.23 -18.48
N GLU A 66 -13.84 8.05 -17.38
CA GLU A 66 -12.52 8.64 -17.16
C GLU A 66 -11.49 8.01 -18.10
N ILE A 67 -11.58 6.70 -18.34
CA ILE A 67 -10.73 5.98 -19.29
C ILE A 67 -10.93 6.52 -20.70
N GLU A 68 -12.17 6.74 -21.13
CA GLU A 68 -12.48 7.32 -22.43
C GLU A 68 -11.92 8.73 -22.59
N VAL A 69 -12.15 9.61 -21.61
CA VAL A 69 -11.64 10.99 -21.61
C VAL A 69 -10.11 11.01 -21.63
N PHE A 70 -9.47 10.17 -20.81
CA PHE A 70 -8.01 10.04 -20.79
C PHE A 70 -7.47 9.55 -22.13
N GLY A 71 -8.08 8.51 -22.70
CA GLY A 71 -7.72 7.94 -23.97
C GLY A 71 -7.85 8.96 -25.13
N HIS A 72 -8.96 9.68 -25.15
CA HIS A 72 -9.17 10.71 -26.16
C HIS A 72 -8.09 11.80 -26.13
N LYS A 73 -7.74 12.30 -24.92
CA LYS A 73 -6.69 13.31 -24.76
C LYS A 73 -5.31 12.79 -25.19
N ASN A 74 -5.00 11.55 -24.87
CA ASN A 74 -3.67 10.98 -25.07
C ASN A 74 -3.55 10.14 -26.35
N HIS A 75 -4.57 10.14 -27.21
CA HIS A 75 -4.63 9.37 -28.45
C HIS A 75 -4.44 7.85 -28.22
N GLN A 76 -5.07 7.33 -27.18
CA GLN A 76 -5.02 5.94 -26.76
C GLN A 76 -6.41 5.31 -26.77
N THR A 77 -6.48 4.03 -27.07
CA THR A 77 -7.69 3.24 -26.89
C THR A 77 -7.93 2.97 -25.40
N PRO A 78 -9.18 2.66 -24.97
CA PRO A 78 -9.46 2.31 -23.59
C PRO A 78 -8.56 1.20 -23.02
N GLU A 79 -8.27 0.18 -23.82
CA GLU A 79 -7.40 -0.94 -23.40
C GLU A 79 -5.92 -0.51 -23.25
N GLU A 80 -5.44 0.38 -24.11
CA GLU A 80 -4.09 0.96 -23.97
C GLU A 80 -4.00 1.83 -22.70
N VAL A 81 -5.06 2.57 -22.35
CA VAL A 81 -5.12 3.33 -21.09
C VAL A 81 -5.02 2.39 -19.90
N VAL A 82 -5.83 1.32 -19.86
CA VAL A 82 -5.79 0.33 -18.77
C VAL A 82 -4.40 -0.30 -18.66
N THR A 83 -3.80 -0.69 -19.79
CA THR A 83 -2.44 -1.27 -19.81
C THR A 83 -1.39 -0.26 -19.31
N ALA A 84 -1.52 1.01 -19.67
CA ALA A 84 -0.64 2.06 -19.19
C ALA A 84 -0.80 2.29 -17.68
N MET A 85 -2.04 2.26 -17.16
CA MET A 85 -2.31 2.31 -15.73
C MET A 85 -1.72 1.11 -14.98
N GLU A 86 -1.84 -0.11 -15.52
CA GLU A 86 -1.21 -1.32 -14.96
C GLU A 86 0.29 -1.13 -14.82
N ARG A 87 0.96 -0.74 -15.87
CA ARG A 87 2.42 -0.56 -15.85
C ARG A 87 2.88 0.47 -14.82
N ASN A 88 2.08 1.49 -14.53
CA ASN A 88 2.47 2.59 -13.67
C ASN A 88 1.97 2.47 -12.22
N TYR A 89 0.83 1.82 -11.99
CA TYR A 89 0.11 1.91 -10.71
C TYR A 89 -0.35 0.57 -10.14
N ASP A 90 -0.28 -0.53 -10.90
CA ASP A 90 -0.42 -1.89 -10.39
C ASP A 90 0.93 -2.37 -9.86
N GLY A 91 0.89 -3.25 -8.88
CA GLY A 91 2.09 -3.83 -8.25
C GLY A 91 1.91 -4.09 -6.77
N TYR A 92 0.75 -3.77 -6.22
CA TYR A 92 0.41 -4.14 -4.86
C TYR A 92 -0.29 -5.49 -4.83
N HIS A 93 0.36 -6.48 -4.20
CA HIS A 93 -0.21 -7.78 -3.91
C HIS A 93 -0.21 -7.97 -2.40
N PHE A 94 -1.38 -7.94 -1.78
CA PHE A 94 -1.51 -8.15 -0.34
C PHE A 94 -1.56 -9.63 0.05
N HIS A 95 -1.68 -10.53 -0.93
CA HIS A 95 -1.56 -11.97 -0.76
C HIS A 95 -0.93 -12.59 -2.02
N PRO A 96 -0.03 -13.61 -1.89
CA PRO A 96 0.61 -14.22 -3.06
C PRO A 96 -0.36 -14.74 -4.13
N ASP A 97 -1.48 -15.31 -3.70
CA ASP A 97 -2.53 -15.83 -4.59
C ASP A 97 -3.66 -14.81 -4.84
N GLY A 98 -3.54 -13.60 -4.30
CA GLY A 98 -4.52 -12.52 -4.46
C GLY A 98 -4.38 -11.80 -5.79
N ALA A 99 -5.44 -11.13 -6.23
CA ALA A 99 -5.38 -10.24 -7.38
C ALA A 99 -4.46 -9.03 -7.08
N GLY A 100 -3.74 -8.57 -8.09
CA GLY A 100 -3.05 -7.29 -8.05
C GLY A 100 -4.05 -6.14 -7.97
N VAL A 101 -3.66 -5.07 -7.30
CA VAL A 101 -4.51 -3.89 -7.16
C VAL A 101 -3.74 -2.62 -7.48
N PHE A 102 -4.42 -1.69 -8.13
CA PHE A 102 -3.90 -0.37 -8.40
C PHE A 102 -3.89 0.50 -7.14
N ASN A 103 -2.89 1.36 -7.04
CA ASN A 103 -2.87 2.41 -6.03
C ASN A 103 -3.98 3.44 -6.29
N PRO A 104 -5.01 3.58 -5.42
CA PRO A 104 -6.15 4.44 -5.67
C PRO A 104 -5.79 5.92 -5.81
N PHE A 105 -4.85 6.39 -4.99
CA PHE A 105 -4.39 7.78 -5.05
C PHE A 105 -3.76 8.12 -6.41
N SER A 106 -2.94 7.21 -6.92
CA SER A 106 -2.27 7.41 -8.21
C SER A 106 -3.26 7.38 -9.38
N VAL A 107 -4.21 6.43 -9.37
CA VAL A 107 -5.27 6.32 -10.39
C VAL A 107 -6.13 7.58 -10.44
N LEU A 108 -6.62 8.02 -9.28
CA LEU A 108 -7.48 9.22 -9.20
C LEU A 108 -6.73 10.48 -9.66
N ASN A 109 -5.45 10.63 -9.31
CA ASN A 109 -4.65 11.76 -9.80
C ASN A 109 -4.39 11.69 -11.30
N ALA A 110 -4.13 10.50 -11.85
CA ALA A 110 -3.92 10.32 -13.28
C ALA A 110 -5.17 10.73 -14.07
N PHE A 111 -6.36 10.29 -13.66
CA PHE A 111 -7.61 10.69 -14.29
C PHE A 111 -7.90 12.18 -14.11
N SER A 112 -7.69 12.74 -12.93
CA SER A 112 -7.91 14.16 -12.67
C SER A 112 -7.03 15.08 -13.52
N LYS A 113 -5.76 14.68 -13.73
CA LYS A 113 -4.79 15.46 -14.51
C LYS A 113 -4.72 15.05 -15.98
N LEU A 114 -5.34 13.93 -16.32
CA LEU A 114 -5.28 13.29 -17.64
C LEU A 114 -3.83 13.03 -18.08
N GLU A 115 -2.97 12.63 -17.14
CA GLU A 115 -1.55 12.41 -17.33
C GLU A 115 -1.05 11.32 -16.38
N LEU A 116 -0.12 10.47 -16.85
CA LEU A 116 0.57 9.50 -16.00
C LEU A 116 1.72 10.16 -15.25
N GLY A 117 1.86 9.88 -13.96
CA GLY A 117 2.93 10.45 -13.14
C GLY A 117 3.16 9.64 -11.85
N SER A 118 4.29 9.85 -11.22
CA SER A 118 4.67 9.18 -9.96
C SER A 118 4.00 9.84 -8.75
N TYR A 119 2.68 9.82 -8.70
CA TYR A 119 1.89 10.56 -7.70
C TYR A 119 2.10 10.10 -6.27
N TRP A 120 2.19 8.79 -6.03
CA TRP A 120 2.40 8.24 -4.69
C TRP A 120 3.72 8.71 -4.06
N PHE A 121 4.73 8.97 -4.88
CA PHE A 121 6.04 9.45 -4.41
C PHE A 121 5.99 10.90 -3.93
N GLN A 122 5.08 11.70 -4.48
CA GLN A 122 4.97 13.13 -4.14
C GLN A 122 4.39 13.38 -2.74
N THR A 123 3.56 12.47 -2.24
CA THR A 123 2.86 12.63 -0.95
C THR A 123 3.52 11.91 0.21
N GLY A 124 4.31 10.90 -0.10
CA GLY A 124 5.02 10.09 0.89
C GLY A 124 6.50 10.07 0.57
N THR A 125 7.22 11.19 0.76
CA THR A 125 8.67 11.10 0.68
C THR A 125 9.10 10.08 1.73
N PRO A 126 9.53 8.88 1.34
CA PRO A 126 9.93 7.87 2.31
C PRO A 126 11.32 8.22 2.84
N THR A 127 11.43 9.39 3.47
CA THR A 127 12.69 9.91 3.99
C THR A 127 13.38 8.88 4.84
N PHE A 128 12.59 8.14 5.65
CA PHE A 128 13.12 7.05 6.46
C PHE A 128 13.68 5.89 5.62
N LEU A 129 13.05 5.54 4.49
CA LEU A 129 13.54 4.52 3.55
C LEU A 129 14.84 4.97 2.88
N VAL A 130 14.90 6.22 2.45
CA VAL A 130 16.12 6.81 1.87
C VAL A 130 17.24 6.81 2.91
N GLU A 131 16.95 7.19 4.16
CA GLU A 131 17.93 7.15 5.25
C GLU A 131 18.38 5.72 5.58
N LEU A 132 17.47 4.75 5.57
CA LEU A 132 17.82 3.34 5.77
C LEU A 132 18.70 2.81 4.64
N LEU A 133 18.35 3.09 3.38
CA LEU A 133 19.13 2.69 2.22
C LEU A 133 20.50 3.35 2.19
N GLN A 134 20.60 4.62 2.60
CA GLN A 134 21.89 5.31 2.70
C GLN A 134 22.80 4.75 3.80
N LYS A 135 22.21 4.20 4.87
CA LYS A 135 22.94 3.58 5.97
C LYS A 135 23.27 2.11 5.73
N SER A 136 22.57 1.46 4.78
CA SER A 136 22.83 0.08 4.40
C SER A 136 23.87 0.04 3.28
N GLU A 137 24.79 -0.93 3.32
CA GLU A 137 25.71 -1.25 2.22
C GLU A 137 25.01 -2.08 1.12
N TYR A 138 23.71 -1.89 0.93
CA TYR A 138 22.91 -2.70 0.05
C TYR A 138 23.09 -2.29 -1.42
N ASP A 139 23.37 -3.27 -2.29
CA ASP A 139 23.43 -3.02 -3.73
C ASP A 139 22.04 -2.88 -4.34
N LEU A 140 21.63 -1.63 -4.57
CA LEU A 140 20.32 -1.30 -5.13
C LEU A 140 20.03 -1.96 -6.49
N ARG A 141 21.05 -2.43 -7.21
CA ARG A 141 20.88 -3.15 -8.48
C ARG A 141 20.18 -4.49 -8.28
N THR A 142 20.29 -5.09 -7.10
CA THR A 142 19.59 -6.35 -6.79
C THR A 142 18.09 -6.18 -6.71
N LEU A 143 17.60 -4.96 -6.40
CA LEU A 143 16.16 -4.65 -6.38
C LEU A 143 15.51 -4.80 -7.77
N LEU A 144 16.26 -4.58 -8.83
CA LEU A 144 15.75 -4.72 -10.21
C LEU A 144 15.36 -6.15 -10.56
N ASN A 145 15.93 -7.13 -9.86
CA ASN A 145 15.65 -8.55 -10.07
C ASN A 145 14.57 -9.10 -9.14
N GLY A 146 14.02 -8.25 -8.26
CA GLY A 146 13.12 -8.66 -7.19
C GLY A 146 13.87 -9.29 -6.00
N ILE A 147 13.23 -9.28 -4.85
CA ILE A 147 13.73 -9.90 -3.62
C ILE A 147 12.65 -10.83 -3.11
N GLU A 148 13.02 -12.08 -2.87
CA GLU A 148 12.14 -13.03 -2.20
C GLU A 148 12.33 -12.94 -0.68
N ALA A 149 11.26 -12.78 0.05
CA ALA A 149 11.28 -12.77 1.50
C ALA A 149 10.16 -13.69 2.03
N PRO A 150 10.42 -14.47 3.10
CA PRO A 150 9.40 -15.27 3.72
C PRO A 150 8.30 -14.37 4.34
N ALA A 151 7.05 -14.83 4.36
CA ALA A 151 5.93 -14.09 4.92
C ALA A 151 6.15 -13.65 6.38
N SER A 152 6.92 -14.42 7.15
CA SER A 152 7.34 -14.06 8.52
C SER A 152 8.13 -12.76 8.59
N SER A 153 8.91 -12.43 7.56
CA SER A 153 9.67 -11.18 7.52
C SER A 153 8.77 -9.94 7.50
N PHE A 154 7.57 -10.05 6.95
CA PHE A 154 6.58 -8.97 6.97
C PHE A 154 5.83 -8.87 8.30
N ALA A 155 5.76 -9.96 9.07
CA ALA A 155 5.11 -9.99 10.38
C ALA A 155 5.99 -9.43 11.51
N GLU A 156 7.31 -9.50 11.36
CA GLU A 156 8.28 -9.18 12.42
C GLU A 156 9.03 -7.86 12.19
N TYR A 157 8.54 -7.00 11.30
CA TYR A 157 9.19 -5.74 11.01
C TYR A 157 9.30 -4.83 12.24
N ARG A 158 10.51 -4.66 12.74
CA ARG A 158 10.84 -3.68 13.77
C ARG A 158 11.51 -2.48 13.12
N MET A 159 10.88 -1.31 13.19
CA MET A 159 11.62 -0.06 13.03
C MET A 159 12.46 0.19 14.28
N ASP A 160 13.63 -0.41 14.36
CA ASP A 160 14.65 -0.07 15.32
C ASP A 160 15.77 0.66 14.58
N ALA A 161 16.13 1.86 15.04
CA ALA A 161 17.20 2.66 14.44
C ALA A 161 18.56 1.95 14.44
N ASN A 162 18.72 0.90 15.25
CA ASN A 162 19.95 0.11 15.37
C ASN A 162 19.92 -1.22 14.61
N ASN A 163 18.78 -1.56 14.00
CA ASN A 163 18.65 -2.81 13.26
C ASN A 163 17.95 -2.49 11.92
N PRO A 164 18.72 -2.02 10.92
CA PRO A 164 18.17 -1.85 9.58
C PRO A 164 17.70 -3.22 9.13
N VAL A 165 16.45 -3.27 8.68
CA VAL A 165 15.82 -4.45 8.11
C VAL A 165 16.78 -5.14 7.16
N PRO A 166 17.01 -6.44 7.27
CA PRO A 166 17.50 -7.18 6.14
C PRO A 166 16.42 -7.06 5.04
N LEU A 167 16.73 -6.25 4.07
CA LEU A 167 15.98 -6.23 2.81
C LEU A 167 16.29 -7.53 2.07
#